data_2ca4ca0684f6d789d64d6c7ff9babe1a
#
_entry.id   2ca4ca0684f6d789d64d6c7ff9babe1a
#
_cell.length_a   1.000
_cell.length_b   1.000
_cell.length_c   1.000
_cell.angle_alpha   90.00
_cell.angle_beta   90.00
_cell.angle_gamma   90.00
#
_symmetry.space_group_name_H-M   'P 1'
#
loop_
_entity.id
_entity.type
_entity.pdbx_description
1 polymer ?
#
loop_
_entity_poly.entity_id
_entity_poly.type
_entity_poly.pdbx_seq_one_letter_code
_entity_poly.pdbx_strand_id
1 'polypeptide(L)'
;MSVRHALLFVGLICLSISAVGQQPRGQRPPEAQAATPPANQPPKPANMETRKDVAEAPPVVTQHQIQVGGKTLRYTATAGLMPIRNTDGDIEANIFFMAYTLDGQAARDRRPLTFSFNGGPGSASVWLHLGAIGPKRVKMQPEGLMPAPPYQLVDNEFTWLDQTDLVFIDPVGTGYSRAAKTELNKKFLGVREDIQSVGEFIRLYLGRYERWSSPLFLVGESYGTTRAAGLSGYLVEHGIAFNGIMLISSVLNFETLEFTPGNDLPYILYLPTYATTAWYHKKLSADLQDLQKLRSEVEQWASTGYAEALAKGDRLTADERNAVIDRLSRYTGLSKTYIDLANLRIDEPHFSKELLRDRKLVSGRLDSRFTGTDSSPLGETTGFDPSMSAIRPPYTAMFNQYVRTELGYKSDQEYYILGGGFRFQDWNWGPAVTGFPDTAEALRDAFDKNPFMKLFVGSGFFDLACPYFATQYTLNHMGLTAQQHQSVSLGYYGAGHMMYIRDESLGQLKKDISAFMSGALK
;
A
#
# COMPACT_ATOMS: atom_id res chain seq x y z
N MET A 1 18.00 -61.64 -14.10
CA MET A 1 19.22 -61.31 -14.83
C MET A 1 19.54 -59.84 -14.57
N SER A 2 20.62 -59.70 -13.89
CA SER A 2 21.71 -58.71 -13.87
C SER A 2 21.35 -57.31 -13.32
N VAL A 3 21.67 -56.92 -12.13
CA VAL A 3 22.85 -56.74 -11.26
C VAL A 3 23.64 -55.45 -11.56
N ARG A 4 23.69 -54.57 -10.50
CA ARG A 4 24.75 -53.62 -10.08
C ARG A 4 24.92 -52.29 -10.83
N HIS A 5 25.19 -51.12 -10.21
CA HIS A 5 26.14 -50.80 -9.12
C HIS A 5 25.73 -49.56 -8.32
N ALA A 6 25.95 -49.63 -7.02
CA ALA A 6 26.03 -48.49 -6.11
C ALA A 6 27.47 -47.91 -6.15
N LEU A 7 27.60 -46.59 -6.01
CA LEU A 7 28.86 -45.95 -5.66
C LEU A 7 28.64 -44.88 -4.58
N LEU A 8 29.13 -45.22 -3.38
CA LEU A 8 29.42 -44.28 -2.28
C LEU A 8 30.55 -43.33 -2.66
N PHE A 9 30.43 -42.05 -2.36
CA PHE A 9 31.61 -41.17 -2.23
C PHE A 9 31.65 -40.59 -0.82
N VAL A 10 32.65 -41.03 -0.04
CA VAL A 10 33.08 -40.47 1.22
C VAL A 10 34.11 -39.39 0.88
N GLY A 11 33.85 -38.16 1.26
CA GLY A 11 34.77 -37.04 1.09
C GLY A 11 35.44 -36.65 2.39
N LEU A 12 36.76 -36.76 2.37
CA LEU A 12 37.73 -36.51 3.44
C LEU A 12 37.80 -35.03 3.82
N ILE A 13 37.77 -34.75 5.11
CA ILE A 13 38.12 -33.45 5.69
C ILE A 13 39.66 -33.38 5.84
N CYS A 14 40.31 -32.45 5.12
CA CYS A 14 41.73 -32.10 5.37
C CYS A 14 41.81 -30.84 6.24
N LEU A 15 42.24 -31.00 7.47
CA LEU A 15 42.77 -29.93 8.33
C LEU A 15 44.19 -29.55 7.85
N SER A 16 44.40 -28.30 7.49
CA SER A 16 45.73 -27.74 7.25
C SER A 16 46.17 -26.91 8.46
N ILE A 17 47.12 -27.42 9.19
CA ILE A 17 47.84 -26.71 10.24
C ILE A 17 48.97 -25.92 9.57
N SER A 18 48.95 -24.58 9.66
CA SER A 18 50.04 -23.72 9.21
C SER A 18 50.97 -23.41 10.38
N ALA A 19 52.22 -23.82 10.24
CA ALA A 19 53.31 -23.60 11.17
C ALA A 19 53.76 -22.13 11.17
N VAL A 20 54.00 -21.60 12.36
CA VAL A 20 54.58 -20.27 12.60
C VAL A 20 56.09 -20.36 12.35
N GLY A 21 56.59 -19.68 11.33
CA GLY A 21 58.00 -19.49 11.07
C GLY A 21 58.53 -18.24 11.79
N GLN A 22 59.52 -18.41 12.65
CA GLN A 22 60.29 -17.33 13.26
C GLN A 22 61.23 -16.71 12.23
N GLN A 23 61.23 -15.36 12.13
CA GLN A 23 62.24 -14.57 11.41
C GLN A 23 63.25 -13.96 12.40
N PRO A 24 64.50 -13.79 11.97
CA PRO A 24 65.60 -13.36 12.85
C PRO A 24 65.66 -11.84 13.03
N ARG A 25 66.15 -11.43 14.21
CA ARG A 25 66.35 -10.01 14.59
C ARG A 25 67.39 -9.34 13.70
N GLY A 26 67.00 -8.30 12.98
CA GLY A 26 67.89 -7.36 12.30
C GLY A 26 68.05 -6.07 13.12
N GLN A 27 69.24 -5.52 13.04
CA GLN A 27 69.85 -4.43 13.82
C GLN A 27 69.09 -3.08 13.66
N ARG A 28 69.02 -2.30 14.79
CA ARG A 28 68.58 -0.90 14.82
C ARG A 28 69.56 0.03 14.10
N PRO A 29 69.11 0.98 13.28
CA PRO A 29 69.88 2.17 12.92
C PRO A 29 69.80 3.25 14.02
N PRO A 30 70.70 4.23 14.06
CA PRO A 30 70.88 5.14 15.19
C PRO A 30 69.80 6.25 15.24
N GLU A 31 69.57 6.76 16.44
CA GLU A 31 68.66 7.83 16.81
C GLU A 31 68.97 9.13 16.04
N ALA A 32 68.00 9.67 15.31
CA ALA A 32 68.01 11.02 14.81
C ALA A 32 67.34 11.94 15.83
N GLN A 33 68.00 13.00 16.20
CA GLN A 33 67.60 14.03 17.14
C GLN A 33 66.22 14.64 16.77
N ALA A 34 65.34 14.76 17.75
CA ALA A 34 64.05 15.39 17.66
C ALA A 34 64.17 16.88 17.36
N ALA A 35 63.62 17.31 16.22
CA ALA A 35 63.40 18.70 15.93
C ALA A 35 62.07 19.17 16.59
N THR A 36 62.13 20.27 17.29
CA THR A 36 61.05 20.97 17.97
C THR A 36 59.94 21.33 16.98
N PRO A 37 58.63 21.08 17.27
CA PRO A 37 57.56 21.47 16.39
C PRO A 37 57.36 23.02 16.42
N PRO A 38 57.08 23.65 15.26
CA PRO A 38 56.73 25.07 15.25
C PRO A 38 55.34 25.31 15.84
N ALA A 39 55.21 26.46 16.52
CA ALA A 39 54.03 26.90 17.23
C ALA A 39 52.75 26.82 16.42
N ASN A 40 51.67 26.34 17.05
CA ASN A 40 50.29 26.32 16.58
C ASN A 40 49.87 27.68 15.97
N GLN A 41 49.74 27.75 14.64
CA GLN A 41 48.86 28.72 14.00
C GLN A 41 47.45 28.15 14.00
N PRO A 42 46.40 28.96 14.34
CA PRO A 42 45.04 28.52 14.21
C PRO A 42 44.75 28.16 12.75
N PRO A 43 43.96 27.09 12.49
CA PRO A 43 43.61 26.72 11.14
C PRO A 43 42.89 27.90 10.46
N LYS A 44 43.35 28.30 9.29
CA LYS A 44 42.60 29.23 8.42
C LYS A 44 41.17 28.66 8.29
N PRO A 45 40.14 29.51 8.40
CA PRO A 45 38.79 29.06 8.11
C PRO A 45 38.77 28.52 6.70
N ALA A 46 38.29 27.24 6.58
CA ALA A 46 38.04 26.66 5.28
C ALA A 46 37.17 27.61 4.49
N ASN A 47 37.58 27.95 3.27
CA ASN A 47 36.75 28.68 2.35
C ASN A 47 35.40 28.00 2.31
N MET A 48 34.38 28.61 2.88
CA MET A 48 33.00 28.32 2.54
C MET A 48 32.87 28.69 1.04
N GLU A 49 33.16 27.70 0.19
CA GLU A 49 32.68 27.78 -1.18
C GLU A 49 31.17 27.97 -1.06
N THR A 50 30.70 29.12 -1.51
CA THR A 50 29.29 29.42 -1.63
C THR A 50 28.66 28.26 -2.40
N ARG A 51 27.95 27.38 -1.68
CA ARG A 51 27.13 26.32 -2.28
C ARG A 51 26.31 27.01 -3.36
N LYS A 52 26.47 26.59 -4.60
CA LYS A 52 25.53 26.95 -5.65
C LYS A 52 24.23 26.31 -5.25
N ASP A 53 23.30 27.11 -4.71
CA ASP A 53 21.91 26.70 -4.55
C ASP A 53 21.45 26.28 -5.94
N VAL A 54 21.26 24.96 -6.12
CA VAL A 54 20.57 24.45 -7.29
C VAL A 54 19.15 25.00 -7.15
N ALA A 55 18.84 26.03 -7.97
CA ALA A 55 17.56 26.70 -7.92
C ALA A 55 16.44 25.65 -8.10
N GLU A 56 15.61 25.50 -7.08
CA GLU A 56 14.44 24.64 -7.17
C GLU A 56 13.52 25.21 -8.26
N ALA A 57 13.09 24.36 -9.20
CA ALA A 57 12.08 24.78 -10.17
C ALA A 57 10.78 25.12 -9.39
N PRO A 58 10.22 26.32 -9.56
CA PRO A 58 8.99 26.69 -8.89
C PRO A 58 7.86 25.73 -9.31
N PRO A 59 6.92 25.39 -8.41
CA PRO A 59 5.76 24.59 -8.76
C PRO A 59 4.88 25.36 -9.75
N VAL A 60 4.19 24.63 -10.62
CA VAL A 60 3.17 25.19 -11.50
C VAL A 60 1.90 25.42 -10.70
N VAL A 61 1.33 26.61 -10.79
CA VAL A 61 0.12 27.01 -10.08
C VAL A 61 -0.95 27.43 -11.09
N THR A 62 -2.12 26.84 -11.01
CA THR A 62 -3.26 27.08 -11.91
C THR A 62 -4.55 27.26 -11.13
N GLN A 63 -5.51 28.01 -11.72
CA GLN A 63 -6.82 28.31 -11.12
C GLN A 63 -7.91 27.53 -11.83
N HIS A 64 -8.81 26.93 -11.07
CA HIS A 64 -9.85 26.04 -11.57
C HIS A 64 -11.18 26.24 -10.85
N GLN A 65 -12.22 25.64 -11.38
CA GLN A 65 -13.53 25.52 -10.72
C GLN A 65 -14.23 24.23 -11.11
N ILE A 66 -15.03 23.70 -10.19
CA ILE A 66 -15.92 22.55 -10.43
C ILE A 66 -17.29 22.79 -9.79
N GLN A 67 -18.29 22.01 -10.21
CA GLN A 67 -19.62 22.00 -9.61
C GLN A 67 -19.78 20.82 -8.66
N VAL A 68 -20.12 21.08 -7.40
CA VAL A 68 -20.35 20.05 -6.37
C VAL A 68 -21.64 20.38 -5.62
N GLY A 69 -22.63 19.49 -5.68
CA GLY A 69 -23.91 19.69 -4.98
C GLY A 69 -24.62 21.01 -5.33
N GLY A 70 -24.53 21.46 -6.58
CA GLY A 70 -25.09 22.73 -7.05
C GLY A 70 -24.31 23.98 -6.66
N LYS A 71 -23.13 23.84 -6.02
CA LYS A 71 -22.23 24.95 -5.65
C LYS A 71 -20.99 24.94 -6.53
N THR A 72 -20.53 26.14 -6.94
CA THR A 72 -19.24 26.30 -7.61
C THR A 72 -18.13 26.35 -6.57
N LEU A 73 -17.21 25.37 -6.62
CA LEU A 73 -15.96 25.39 -5.86
C LEU A 73 -14.85 25.93 -6.75
N ARG A 74 -14.28 27.09 -6.37
CA ARG A 74 -13.08 27.64 -7.01
C ARG A 74 -11.88 27.19 -6.20
N TYR A 75 -10.82 26.77 -6.88
CA TYR A 75 -9.64 26.24 -6.21
C TYR A 75 -8.35 26.51 -7.00
N THR A 76 -7.27 26.57 -6.26
CA THR A 76 -5.89 26.63 -6.77
C THR A 76 -5.32 25.22 -6.81
N ALA A 77 -4.81 24.83 -7.98
CA ALA A 77 -4.02 23.60 -8.14
C ALA A 77 -2.53 23.94 -8.19
N THR A 78 -1.71 23.19 -7.45
CA THR A 78 -0.25 23.32 -7.40
C THR A 78 0.37 21.97 -7.73
N ALA A 79 1.20 21.90 -8.80
CA ALA A 79 1.92 20.69 -9.18
C ALA A 79 3.42 20.98 -9.22
N GLY A 80 4.24 20.16 -8.56
CA GLY A 80 5.67 20.43 -8.48
C GLY A 80 6.47 19.34 -7.78
N LEU A 81 7.75 19.61 -7.60
CA LEU A 81 8.71 18.75 -6.93
C LEU A 81 9.09 19.35 -5.58
N MET A 82 9.07 18.52 -4.53
CA MET A 82 9.59 18.83 -3.20
C MET A 82 10.94 18.15 -3.04
N PRO A 83 12.05 18.88 -2.91
CA PRO A 83 13.36 18.26 -2.70
C PRO A 83 13.50 17.75 -1.28
N ILE A 84 13.93 16.50 -1.16
CA ILE A 84 14.36 15.89 0.10
C ILE A 84 15.88 16.02 0.18
N ARG A 85 16.36 16.61 1.27
CA ARG A 85 17.78 16.94 1.46
C ARG A 85 18.38 16.14 2.60
N ASN A 86 19.68 15.86 2.47
CA ASN A 86 20.48 15.34 3.58
C ASN A 86 20.85 16.45 4.59
N THR A 87 21.55 16.08 5.66
CA THR A 87 22.02 17.02 6.69
C THR A 87 22.98 18.08 6.18
N ASP A 88 23.67 17.80 5.05
CA ASP A 88 24.59 18.74 4.42
C ASP A 88 23.87 19.71 3.46
N GLY A 89 22.56 19.51 3.24
CA GLY A 89 21.71 20.32 2.38
C GLY A 89 21.69 19.86 0.92
N ASP A 90 22.34 18.74 0.57
CA ASP A 90 22.32 18.21 -0.80
C ASP A 90 20.98 17.51 -1.07
N ILE A 91 20.45 17.68 -2.29
CA ILE A 91 19.23 17.01 -2.72
C ILE A 91 19.51 15.53 -2.93
N GLU A 92 18.81 14.66 -2.19
CA GLU A 92 18.88 13.20 -2.34
C GLU A 92 17.72 12.63 -3.16
N ALA A 93 16.56 13.29 -3.14
CA ALA A 93 15.41 12.93 -3.97
C ALA A 93 14.53 14.15 -4.23
N ASN A 94 13.70 14.05 -5.27
CA ASN A 94 12.59 14.97 -5.50
C ASN A 94 11.28 14.19 -5.45
N ILE A 95 10.35 14.62 -4.60
CA ILE A 95 9.02 14.04 -4.47
C ILE A 95 8.02 14.91 -5.24
N PHE A 96 7.39 14.34 -6.25
CA PHE A 96 6.33 14.98 -6.99
C PHE A 96 5.03 14.99 -6.17
N PHE A 97 4.32 16.10 -6.23
CA PHE A 97 3.04 16.24 -5.57
C PHE A 97 2.07 17.09 -6.40
N MET A 98 0.80 16.89 -6.15
CA MET A 98 -0.29 17.74 -6.62
C MET A 98 -1.13 18.16 -5.41
N ALA A 99 -1.34 19.45 -5.25
CA ALA A 99 -2.14 20.00 -4.15
C ALA A 99 -3.30 20.82 -4.69
N TYR A 100 -4.45 20.72 -4.02
CA TYR A 100 -5.66 21.47 -4.33
C TYR A 100 -6.12 22.23 -3.09
N THR A 101 -6.19 23.54 -3.20
CA THR A 101 -6.55 24.44 -2.11
C THR A 101 -7.83 25.20 -2.49
N LEU A 102 -8.87 25.12 -1.66
CA LEU A 102 -10.12 25.85 -1.90
C LEU A 102 -9.91 27.35 -1.72
N ASP A 103 -10.31 28.14 -2.70
CA ASP A 103 -10.17 29.60 -2.70
C ASP A 103 -11.19 30.29 -1.78
N GLY A 104 -10.88 31.53 -1.38
CA GLY A 104 -11.80 32.38 -0.62
C GLY A 104 -11.97 31.99 0.87
N GLN A 105 -11.10 31.15 1.41
CA GLN A 105 -11.16 30.78 2.83
C GLN A 105 -10.49 31.84 3.71
N ALA A 106 -11.27 32.44 4.62
CA ALA A 106 -10.79 33.52 5.51
C ALA A 106 -9.74 33.06 6.54
N ALA A 107 -9.76 31.77 6.93
CA ALA A 107 -8.83 31.15 7.87
C ALA A 107 -8.23 29.90 7.24
N ARG A 108 -7.40 30.10 6.23
CA ARG A 108 -6.77 29.03 5.45
C ARG A 108 -5.95 28.07 6.31
N ASP A 109 -5.26 28.59 7.31
CA ASP A 109 -4.45 27.86 8.28
C ASP A 109 -5.28 26.95 9.21
N ARG A 110 -6.58 27.21 9.36
CA ARG A 110 -7.52 26.39 10.16
C ARG A 110 -8.35 25.40 9.32
N ARG A 111 -8.27 25.49 8.01
CA ARG A 111 -8.95 24.54 7.12
C ARG A 111 -8.25 23.17 7.19
N PRO A 112 -8.99 22.04 7.26
CA PRO A 112 -8.39 20.73 7.26
C PRO A 112 -7.48 20.51 6.05
N LEU A 113 -6.42 19.72 6.24
CA LEU A 113 -5.47 19.34 5.22
C LEU A 113 -5.30 17.82 5.20
N THR A 114 -5.56 17.22 4.05
CA THR A 114 -5.47 15.76 3.86
C THR A 114 -4.31 15.43 2.93
N PHE A 115 -3.37 14.64 3.43
CA PHE A 115 -2.32 14.01 2.63
C PHE A 115 -2.80 12.64 2.13
N SER A 116 -2.62 12.38 0.85
CA SER A 116 -3.11 11.18 0.16
C SER A 116 -2.02 10.49 -0.63
N PHE A 117 -2.01 9.17 -0.58
CA PHE A 117 -1.13 8.32 -1.38
C PHE A 117 -1.71 6.92 -1.58
N ASN A 118 -1.37 6.30 -2.72
CA ASN A 118 -1.63 4.89 -2.95
C ASN A 118 -0.45 4.02 -2.49
N GLY A 119 -0.55 2.72 -2.68
CA GLY A 119 0.37 1.72 -2.15
C GLY A 119 1.33 1.12 -3.17
N GLY A 120 1.12 -0.10 -3.50
CA GLY A 120 1.99 -0.96 -4.29
C GLY A 120 2.75 -1.95 -3.39
N PRO A 121 3.97 -1.64 -2.85
CA PRO A 121 4.78 -0.43 -3.07
C PRO A 121 5.11 -0.18 -4.54
N GLY A 122 5.35 1.10 -4.88
CA GLY A 122 5.66 1.48 -6.28
C GLY A 122 4.48 2.03 -7.07
N SER A 123 3.38 2.40 -6.40
CA SER A 123 2.23 3.07 -7.02
C SER A 123 2.26 4.57 -6.77
N ALA A 124 1.99 5.34 -7.82
CA ALA A 124 1.68 6.76 -7.73
C ALA A 124 0.31 6.99 -7.09
N SER A 125 0.04 8.21 -6.62
CA SER A 125 -1.22 8.60 -5.95
C SER A 125 -2.43 8.71 -6.89
N VAL A 126 -2.28 8.41 -8.16
CA VAL A 126 -3.24 8.66 -9.22
C VAL A 126 -4.60 8.00 -8.99
N TRP A 127 -4.65 6.84 -8.33
CA TRP A 127 -5.87 6.07 -8.17
C TRP A 127 -6.85 6.75 -7.20
N LEU A 128 -6.40 7.11 -6.00
CA LEU A 128 -7.20 7.92 -5.08
C LEU A 128 -7.43 9.32 -5.65
N HIS A 129 -6.43 9.91 -6.29
CA HIS A 129 -6.51 11.26 -6.87
C HIS A 129 -7.62 11.36 -7.91
N LEU A 130 -7.53 10.59 -8.99
CA LEU A 130 -8.46 10.66 -10.11
C LEU A 130 -9.61 9.62 -10.02
N GLY A 131 -9.69 8.87 -8.94
CA GLY A 131 -10.76 7.89 -8.71
C GLY A 131 -11.78 8.31 -7.67
N ALA A 132 -11.32 8.95 -6.59
CA ALA A 132 -12.16 9.19 -5.43
C ALA A 132 -12.15 10.64 -4.93
N ILE A 133 -10.96 11.20 -4.68
CA ILE A 133 -10.78 12.31 -3.73
C ILE A 133 -10.62 13.65 -4.44
N GLY A 134 -9.88 13.67 -5.54
CA GLY A 134 -9.54 14.89 -6.28
C GLY A 134 -10.72 15.58 -6.93
N PRO A 135 -10.53 16.80 -7.45
CA PRO A 135 -11.60 17.58 -8.08
C PRO A 135 -12.05 17.01 -9.43
N LYS A 136 -11.24 16.19 -10.06
CA LYS A 136 -11.55 15.49 -11.32
C LYS A 136 -11.51 13.98 -11.11
N ARG A 137 -12.30 13.23 -11.86
CA ARG A 137 -12.25 11.76 -11.84
C ARG A 137 -12.27 11.16 -13.23
N VAL A 138 -11.62 10.01 -13.37
CA VAL A 138 -11.74 9.15 -14.56
C VAL A 138 -13.15 8.57 -14.59
N LYS A 139 -13.87 8.77 -15.70
CA LYS A 139 -15.20 8.22 -15.88
C LYS A 139 -15.10 6.74 -16.23
N MET A 140 -15.40 5.88 -15.26
CA MET A 140 -15.57 4.45 -15.47
C MET A 140 -17.04 4.13 -15.83
N GLN A 141 -17.33 2.87 -16.18
CA GLN A 141 -18.72 2.39 -16.21
C GLN A 141 -19.29 2.33 -14.78
N PRO A 142 -20.61 2.36 -14.56
CA PRO A 142 -21.20 2.41 -13.21
C PRO A 142 -20.71 1.34 -12.23
N GLU A 143 -20.46 0.12 -12.73
CA GLU A 143 -19.89 -0.99 -11.93
C GLU A 143 -18.36 -1.00 -11.87
N GLY A 144 -17.68 0.02 -12.41
CA GLY A 144 -16.24 0.17 -12.40
C GLY A 144 -15.52 -0.49 -13.59
N LEU A 145 -16.23 -1.08 -14.54
CA LEU A 145 -15.64 -1.69 -15.73
C LEU A 145 -15.02 -0.63 -16.65
N MET A 146 -14.04 -1.05 -17.46
CA MET A 146 -13.37 -0.18 -18.42
C MET A 146 -14.35 0.37 -19.46
N PRO A 147 -14.43 1.70 -19.66
CA PRO A 147 -15.21 2.28 -20.75
C PRO A 147 -14.50 2.08 -22.08
N ALA A 148 -15.25 2.13 -23.17
CA ALA A 148 -14.64 2.20 -24.51
C ALA A 148 -13.89 3.53 -24.69
N PRO A 149 -12.70 3.51 -25.36
CA PRO A 149 -12.00 4.76 -25.69
C PRO A 149 -12.79 5.57 -26.74
N PRO A 150 -12.66 6.92 -26.77
CA PRO A 150 -11.74 7.73 -25.95
C PRO A 150 -12.21 7.87 -24.50
N TYR A 151 -11.25 7.73 -23.58
CA TYR A 151 -11.53 7.87 -22.15
C TYR A 151 -11.87 9.32 -21.80
N GLN A 152 -12.56 9.51 -20.66
CA GLN A 152 -13.03 10.82 -20.24
C GLN A 152 -12.63 11.13 -18.81
N LEU A 153 -12.19 12.37 -18.60
CA LEU A 153 -12.05 12.97 -17.28
C LEU A 153 -13.24 13.89 -17.05
N VAL A 154 -13.89 13.76 -15.91
CA VAL A 154 -15.09 14.56 -15.55
C VAL A 154 -14.89 15.25 -14.21
N ASP A 155 -15.70 16.28 -13.94
CA ASP A 155 -15.77 16.87 -12.60
C ASP A 155 -16.18 15.79 -11.60
N ASN A 156 -15.52 15.78 -10.44
CA ASN A 156 -15.83 14.82 -9.39
C ASN A 156 -16.82 15.44 -8.40
N GLU A 157 -18.07 15.11 -8.54
CA GLU A 157 -19.14 15.53 -7.61
C GLU A 157 -18.97 14.96 -6.19
N PHE A 158 -18.13 13.91 -6.04
CA PHE A 158 -17.79 13.25 -4.77
C PHE A 158 -16.44 13.71 -4.20
N THR A 159 -15.81 14.73 -4.77
CA THR A 159 -14.53 15.25 -4.26
C THR A 159 -14.59 15.59 -2.77
N TRP A 160 -13.46 15.46 -2.09
CA TRP A 160 -13.34 15.87 -0.68
C TRP A 160 -12.89 17.32 -0.53
N LEU A 161 -12.65 18.02 -1.65
CA LEU A 161 -12.21 19.42 -1.65
C LEU A 161 -13.24 20.38 -1.01
N ASP A 162 -14.50 20.00 -0.91
CA ASP A 162 -15.51 20.76 -0.16
C ASP A 162 -15.27 20.78 1.36
N GLN A 163 -14.51 19.83 1.91
CA GLN A 163 -14.26 19.67 3.33
C GLN A 163 -12.81 19.91 3.76
N THR A 164 -11.85 19.59 2.91
CA THR A 164 -10.42 19.62 3.21
C THR A 164 -9.64 20.07 1.99
N ASP A 165 -8.48 20.73 2.20
CA ASP A 165 -7.49 20.86 1.14
C ASP A 165 -6.78 19.51 0.94
N LEU A 166 -6.30 19.25 -0.26
CA LEU A 166 -5.81 17.94 -0.67
C LEU A 166 -4.37 18.01 -1.13
N VAL A 167 -3.53 17.06 -0.72
CA VAL A 167 -2.16 16.91 -1.18
C VAL A 167 -1.92 15.46 -1.57
N PHE A 168 -1.73 15.21 -2.85
CA PHE A 168 -1.42 13.89 -3.40
C PHE A 168 0.10 13.78 -3.54
N ILE A 169 0.68 12.77 -2.88
CA ILE A 169 2.12 12.55 -2.80
C ILE A 169 2.47 11.31 -3.64
N ASP A 170 3.38 11.47 -4.58
CA ASP A 170 4.00 10.32 -5.25
C ASP A 170 5.30 9.96 -4.51
N PRO A 171 5.38 8.87 -3.75
CA PRO A 171 6.60 8.46 -3.08
C PRO A 171 7.78 8.27 -4.04
N VAL A 172 9.01 8.33 -3.54
CA VAL A 172 10.20 8.17 -4.40
C VAL A 172 10.16 6.85 -5.16
N GLY A 173 10.45 6.91 -6.46
CA GLY A 173 10.35 5.77 -7.38
C GLY A 173 8.96 5.56 -7.97
N THR A 174 8.01 6.48 -7.74
CA THR A 174 6.67 6.47 -8.33
C THR A 174 6.37 7.79 -9.04
N GLY A 175 5.35 7.84 -9.86
CA GLY A 175 4.97 9.05 -10.58
C GLY A 175 6.15 9.73 -11.26
N TYR A 176 6.34 11.01 -11.00
CA TYR A 176 7.53 11.76 -11.40
C TYR A 176 8.62 11.85 -10.31
N SER A 177 8.43 11.18 -9.18
CA SER A 177 9.38 11.22 -8.07
C SER A 177 10.59 10.33 -8.31
N ARG A 178 11.78 10.88 -8.14
CA ARG A 178 13.05 10.18 -8.37
C ARG A 178 14.06 10.50 -7.26
N ALA A 179 14.88 9.52 -6.92
CA ALA A 179 16.13 9.79 -6.24
C ALA A 179 17.04 10.64 -7.16
N ALA A 180 17.86 11.52 -6.59
CA ALA A 180 18.75 12.39 -7.34
C ALA A 180 19.83 11.62 -8.14
N LYS A 181 20.18 10.41 -7.63
CA LYS A 181 21.09 9.46 -8.28
C LYS A 181 20.60 8.04 -8.01
N THR A 182 20.87 7.13 -8.94
CA THR A 182 20.45 5.71 -8.83
C THR A 182 20.97 5.03 -7.56
N GLU A 183 22.18 5.38 -7.14
CA GLU A 183 22.82 4.80 -5.94
C GLU A 183 22.07 5.17 -4.66
N LEU A 184 21.31 6.27 -4.68
CA LEU A 184 20.52 6.75 -3.55
C LEU A 184 19.16 6.03 -3.44
N ASN A 185 18.75 5.25 -4.43
CA ASN A 185 17.47 4.52 -4.38
C ASN A 185 17.29 3.72 -3.08
N LYS A 186 18.36 3.09 -2.58
CA LYS A 186 18.34 2.31 -1.33
C LYS A 186 17.90 3.11 -0.09
N LYS A 187 18.00 4.44 -0.13
CA LYS A 187 17.57 5.33 0.95
C LYS A 187 16.05 5.57 0.97
N PHE A 188 15.34 5.09 -0.04
CA PHE A 188 13.91 5.38 -0.21
C PHE A 188 13.06 4.13 -0.46
N LEU A 189 13.68 3.02 -0.88
CA LEU A 189 13.00 1.80 -1.28
C LEU A 189 12.93 0.78 -0.15
N GLY A 190 12.05 1.00 0.79
CA GLY A 190 11.79 0.11 1.92
C GLY A 190 10.70 0.68 2.82
N VAL A 191 10.15 -0.15 3.70
CA VAL A 191 9.03 0.27 4.57
C VAL A 191 9.43 1.46 5.44
N ARG A 192 10.56 1.36 6.12
CA ARG A 192 11.08 2.42 7.00
C ARG A 192 11.51 3.65 6.21
N GLU A 193 12.25 3.45 5.14
CA GLU A 193 12.80 4.49 4.28
C GLU A 193 11.69 5.31 3.61
N ASP A 194 10.64 4.64 3.18
CA ASP A 194 9.45 5.23 2.59
C ASP A 194 8.66 6.08 3.61
N ILE A 195 8.42 5.54 4.81
CA ILE A 195 7.80 6.28 5.92
C ILE A 195 8.60 7.54 6.25
N GLN A 196 9.92 7.45 6.36
CA GLN A 196 10.78 8.58 6.70
C GLN A 196 10.78 9.65 5.61
N SER A 197 10.87 9.27 4.34
CA SER A 197 10.91 10.21 3.23
C SER A 197 9.59 10.93 3.00
N VAL A 198 8.47 10.21 3.13
CA VAL A 198 7.13 10.81 3.05
C VAL A 198 6.84 11.66 4.30
N GLY A 199 7.31 11.25 5.47
CA GLY A 199 7.26 12.05 6.70
C GLY A 199 7.99 13.38 6.56
N GLU A 200 9.19 13.37 5.99
CA GLU A 200 9.96 14.59 5.71
C GLU A 200 9.25 15.48 4.67
N PHE A 201 8.65 14.90 3.62
CA PHE A 201 7.80 15.66 2.70
C PHE A 201 6.66 16.38 3.45
N ILE A 202 5.94 15.69 4.34
CA ILE A 202 4.84 16.27 5.11
C ILE A 202 5.35 17.44 5.96
N ARG A 203 6.46 17.26 6.69
CA ARG A 203 7.07 18.32 7.49
C ARG A 203 7.44 19.56 6.65
N LEU A 204 8.09 19.33 5.49
CA LEU A 204 8.45 20.40 4.56
C LEU A 204 7.22 21.11 4.00
N TYR A 205 6.17 20.35 3.64
CA TYR A 205 4.93 20.93 3.13
C TYR A 205 4.25 21.83 4.16
N LEU A 206 4.15 21.38 5.42
CA LEU A 206 3.56 22.15 6.51
C LEU A 206 4.32 23.46 6.74
N GLY A 207 5.66 23.44 6.68
CA GLY A 207 6.48 24.65 6.82
C GLY A 207 6.38 25.58 5.60
N ARG A 208 6.52 25.05 4.39
CA ARG A 208 6.57 25.84 3.13
C ARG A 208 5.23 26.52 2.82
N TYR A 209 4.11 25.84 3.12
CA TYR A 209 2.77 26.32 2.83
C TYR A 209 2.03 26.87 4.08
N GLU A 210 2.75 27.02 5.21
CA GLU A 210 2.25 27.62 6.46
C GLU A 210 0.99 26.91 6.99
N ARG A 211 1.03 25.55 7.06
CA ARG A 211 -0.13 24.72 7.42
C ARG A 211 0.00 24.00 8.77
N TRP A 212 0.91 24.45 9.65
CA TRP A 212 1.11 23.85 10.97
C TRP A 212 -0.11 23.92 11.90
N SER A 213 -0.98 24.91 11.71
CA SER A 213 -2.21 25.08 12.52
C SER A 213 -3.43 24.35 11.93
N SER A 214 -3.30 23.70 10.77
CA SER A 214 -4.39 22.99 10.14
C SER A 214 -4.70 21.68 10.86
N PRO A 215 -5.98 21.28 11.00
CA PRO A 215 -6.33 19.91 11.31
C PRO A 215 -5.81 18.97 10.24
N LEU A 216 -5.07 17.93 10.63
CA LEU A 216 -4.34 17.07 9.71
C LEU A 216 -5.00 15.71 9.55
N PHE A 217 -5.08 15.23 8.31
CA PHE A 217 -5.59 13.92 7.96
C PHE A 217 -4.61 13.17 7.04
N LEU A 218 -4.57 11.84 7.17
CA LEU A 218 -3.91 10.94 6.21
C LEU A 218 -4.95 10.04 5.53
N VAL A 219 -4.76 9.76 4.25
CA VAL A 219 -5.46 8.69 3.57
C VAL A 219 -4.48 7.86 2.76
N GLY A 220 -4.47 6.56 3.01
CA GLY A 220 -3.70 5.57 2.28
C GLY A 220 -4.57 4.45 1.73
N GLU A 221 -4.18 3.88 0.59
CA GLU A 221 -4.82 2.71 0.01
C GLU A 221 -3.80 1.59 -0.17
N SER A 222 -4.22 0.34 0.10
CA SER A 222 -3.36 -0.84 -0.09
C SER A 222 -2.10 -0.76 0.79
N TYR A 223 -0.90 -1.02 0.26
CA TYR A 223 0.36 -0.74 0.95
C TYR A 223 0.44 0.73 1.47
N GLY A 224 -0.29 1.67 0.88
CA GLY A 224 -0.41 3.03 1.41
C GLY A 224 -1.02 3.07 2.82
N THR A 225 -1.77 2.05 3.24
CA THR A 225 -2.26 1.93 4.62
C THR A 225 -1.15 1.52 5.58
N THR A 226 -0.22 0.65 5.14
CA THR A 226 1.03 0.35 5.85
C THR A 226 1.83 1.63 6.08
N ARG A 227 1.99 2.45 5.03
CA ARG A 227 2.63 3.76 5.10
C ARG A 227 1.90 4.70 6.05
N ALA A 228 0.57 4.82 5.95
CA ALA A 228 -0.22 5.72 6.80
C ALA A 228 -0.12 5.35 8.29
N ALA A 229 -0.21 4.06 8.59
CA ALA A 229 -0.03 3.54 9.95
C ALA A 229 1.39 3.82 10.48
N GLY A 230 2.42 3.51 9.69
CA GLY A 230 3.80 3.80 10.06
C GLY A 230 4.07 5.30 10.24
N LEU A 231 3.53 6.15 9.34
CA LEU A 231 3.62 7.61 9.45
C LEU A 231 2.96 8.15 10.72
N SER A 232 1.81 7.59 11.13
CA SER A 232 1.10 8.06 12.31
C SER A 232 1.94 7.91 13.58
N GLY A 233 2.61 6.74 13.75
CA GLY A 233 3.53 6.50 14.86
C GLY A 233 4.82 7.32 14.74
N TYR A 234 5.42 7.36 13.54
CA TYR A 234 6.66 8.11 13.30
C TYR A 234 6.49 9.62 13.52
N LEU A 235 5.43 10.21 12.95
CA LEU A 235 5.26 11.66 12.95
C LEU A 235 4.78 12.22 14.31
N VAL A 236 4.01 11.46 15.09
CA VAL A 236 3.62 11.91 16.44
C VAL A 236 4.85 12.07 17.35
N GLU A 237 5.86 11.23 17.19
CA GLU A 237 7.16 11.37 17.88
C GLU A 237 7.98 12.56 17.39
N HIS A 238 7.71 13.02 16.16
CA HIS A 238 8.37 14.19 15.56
C HIS A 238 7.50 15.46 15.66
N GLY A 239 6.50 15.48 16.56
CA GLY A 239 5.68 16.65 16.86
C GLY A 239 4.57 16.95 15.85
N ILE A 240 4.21 15.99 14.99
CA ILE A 240 3.11 16.11 14.03
C ILE A 240 2.04 15.07 14.37
N ALA A 241 0.87 15.53 14.83
CA ALA A 241 -0.26 14.69 15.21
C ALA A 241 -1.42 14.85 14.22
N PHE A 242 -2.10 13.75 13.92
CA PHE A 242 -3.25 13.73 13.00
C PHE A 242 -4.57 13.71 13.77
N ASN A 243 -5.57 14.43 13.25
CA ASN A 243 -6.95 14.35 13.71
C ASN A 243 -7.61 13.04 13.26
N GLY A 244 -7.25 12.55 12.07
CA GLY A 244 -7.80 11.31 11.54
C GLY A 244 -6.93 10.62 10.51
N ILE A 245 -7.00 9.29 10.54
CA ILE A 245 -6.35 8.39 9.58
C ILE A 245 -7.44 7.64 8.82
N MET A 246 -7.34 7.56 7.51
CA MET A 246 -8.28 6.83 6.65
C MET A 246 -7.52 5.74 5.89
N LEU A 247 -7.87 4.50 6.16
CA LEU A 247 -7.27 3.31 5.56
C LEU A 247 -8.25 2.68 4.58
N ILE A 248 -7.90 2.67 3.30
CA ILE A 248 -8.71 2.12 2.23
C ILE A 248 -8.09 0.82 1.76
N SER A 249 -8.85 -0.29 1.82
CA SER A 249 -8.36 -1.63 1.46
C SER A 249 -7.05 -1.96 2.17
N SER A 250 -7.16 -2.09 3.50
CA SER A 250 -6.04 -2.03 4.43
C SER A 250 -5.22 -3.31 4.49
N VAL A 251 -3.89 -3.13 4.55
CA VAL A 251 -2.93 -4.11 5.02
C VAL A 251 -1.96 -3.45 6.00
N LEU A 252 -1.94 -3.90 7.24
CA LEU A 252 -1.01 -3.44 8.29
C LEU A 252 -0.03 -4.55 8.67
N ASN A 253 -0.50 -5.78 8.78
CA ASN A 253 0.30 -6.97 9.05
C ASN A 253 0.27 -7.91 7.84
N PHE A 254 1.42 -8.13 7.21
CA PHE A 254 1.55 -8.96 6.01
C PHE A 254 1.45 -10.47 6.28
N GLU A 255 1.59 -10.93 7.52
CA GLU A 255 1.32 -12.32 7.88
C GLU A 255 -0.09 -12.76 7.46
N THR A 256 -1.05 -11.84 7.48
CA THR A 256 -2.44 -12.09 7.10
C THR A 256 -2.66 -12.32 5.60
N LEU A 257 -1.65 -12.04 4.75
CA LEU A 257 -1.74 -12.08 3.29
C LEU A 257 -0.76 -13.06 2.63
N GLU A 258 0.32 -13.45 3.33
CA GLU A 258 1.43 -14.20 2.75
C GLU A 258 1.25 -15.71 2.90
N PHE A 259 0.95 -16.38 1.79
CA PHE A 259 0.76 -17.82 1.69
C PHE A 259 2.12 -18.57 1.69
N THR A 260 2.76 -18.64 2.84
CA THR A 260 4.04 -19.32 3.01
C THR A 260 3.89 -20.65 3.77
N PRO A 261 4.78 -21.63 3.57
CA PRO A 261 4.75 -22.86 4.34
C PRO A 261 4.74 -22.62 5.86
N GLY A 262 3.77 -23.21 6.56
CA GLY A 262 3.60 -23.06 8.00
C GLY A 262 2.75 -21.85 8.42
N ASN A 263 2.41 -20.95 7.53
CA ASN A 263 1.47 -19.87 7.79
C ASN A 263 0.07 -20.25 7.27
N ASP A 264 -0.80 -20.68 8.17
CA ASP A 264 -2.19 -21.05 7.85
C ASP A 264 -3.15 -19.84 7.88
N LEU A 265 -2.71 -18.72 8.42
CA LEU A 265 -3.57 -17.55 8.65
C LEU A 265 -4.22 -16.99 7.37
N PRO A 266 -3.52 -16.80 6.25
CA PRO A 266 -4.14 -16.28 5.04
C PRO A 266 -5.26 -17.17 4.50
N TYR A 267 -5.10 -18.51 4.57
CA TYR A 267 -6.13 -19.44 4.10
C TYR A 267 -7.45 -19.27 4.86
N ILE A 268 -7.36 -18.99 6.17
CA ILE A 268 -8.50 -18.71 7.03
C ILE A 268 -9.15 -17.38 6.64
N LEU A 269 -8.32 -16.33 6.48
CA LEU A 269 -8.77 -14.95 6.32
C LEU A 269 -9.28 -14.61 4.91
N TYR A 270 -8.86 -15.35 3.89
CA TYR A 270 -9.36 -15.18 2.51
C TYR A 270 -10.69 -15.90 2.28
N LEU A 271 -11.00 -16.93 3.06
CA LEU A 271 -12.16 -17.78 2.81
C LEU A 271 -13.51 -17.02 2.73
N PRO A 272 -13.79 -16.02 3.58
CA PRO A 272 -15.02 -15.22 3.45
C PRO A 272 -15.10 -14.44 2.13
N THR A 273 -13.98 -13.93 1.63
CA THR A 273 -13.92 -13.24 0.33
C THR A 273 -14.06 -14.23 -0.82
N TYR A 274 -13.50 -15.44 -0.73
CA TYR A 274 -13.74 -16.51 -1.72
C TYR A 274 -15.21 -16.88 -1.81
N ALA A 275 -15.88 -17.03 -0.66
CA ALA A 275 -17.31 -17.34 -0.63
C ALA A 275 -18.15 -16.20 -1.26
N THR A 276 -17.83 -14.96 -0.96
CA THR A 276 -18.48 -13.78 -1.55
C THR A 276 -18.29 -13.73 -3.07
N THR A 277 -17.07 -14.02 -3.55
CA THR A 277 -16.75 -14.12 -4.97
C THR A 277 -17.50 -15.25 -5.67
N ALA A 278 -17.51 -16.44 -5.07
CA ALA A 278 -18.24 -17.59 -5.59
C ALA A 278 -19.75 -17.33 -5.65
N TRP A 279 -20.29 -16.65 -4.65
CA TRP A 279 -21.68 -16.17 -4.64
C TRP A 279 -21.96 -15.24 -5.83
N TYR A 280 -21.14 -14.25 -6.05
CA TYR A 280 -21.29 -13.30 -7.16
C TYR A 280 -21.32 -14.00 -8.52
N HIS A 281 -20.41 -14.94 -8.75
CA HIS A 281 -20.30 -15.71 -9.98
C HIS A 281 -21.31 -16.87 -10.11
N LYS A 282 -22.26 -16.98 -9.16
CA LYS A 282 -23.30 -18.03 -9.18
C LYS A 282 -22.74 -19.44 -9.16
N LYS A 283 -21.70 -19.65 -8.37
CA LYS A 283 -21.06 -20.97 -8.17
C LYS A 283 -21.59 -21.71 -6.94
N LEU A 284 -22.42 -21.05 -6.11
CA LEU A 284 -22.97 -21.61 -4.89
C LEU A 284 -24.41 -22.10 -5.08
N SER A 285 -24.82 -23.06 -4.23
CA SER A 285 -26.17 -23.64 -4.20
C SER A 285 -27.24 -22.61 -3.81
N ALA A 286 -28.50 -22.93 -4.11
CA ALA A 286 -29.64 -22.02 -3.94
C ALA A 286 -29.87 -21.57 -2.48
N ASP A 287 -29.49 -22.38 -1.50
CA ASP A 287 -29.65 -22.10 -0.07
C ASP A 287 -28.61 -21.12 0.48
N LEU A 288 -27.57 -20.78 -0.31
CA LEU A 288 -26.51 -19.81 0.03
C LEU A 288 -26.65 -18.47 -0.73
N GLN A 289 -27.85 -18.10 -1.16
CA GLN A 289 -28.05 -16.88 -1.95
C GLN A 289 -28.20 -15.61 -1.09
N ASP A 290 -28.46 -15.71 0.21
CA ASP A 290 -28.40 -14.56 1.13
C ASP A 290 -26.95 -14.24 1.47
N LEU A 291 -26.44 -13.14 0.91
CA LEU A 291 -25.03 -12.75 1.03
C LEU A 291 -24.64 -12.43 2.48
N GLN A 292 -25.52 -11.78 3.25
CA GLN A 292 -25.23 -11.43 4.64
C GLN A 292 -25.12 -12.68 5.50
N LYS A 293 -26.07 -13.61 5.36
CA LYS A 293 -26.08 -14.89 6.06
C LYS A 293 -24.85 -15.72 5.66
N LEU A 294 -24.55 -15.81 4.37
CA LEU A 294 -23.38 -16.54 3.87
C LEU A 294 -22.09 -16.02 4.51
N ARG A 295 -21.85 -14.71 4.49
CA ARG A 295 -20.64 -14.13 5.10
C ARG A 295 -20.54 -14.46 6.57
N SER A 296 -21.59 -14.24 7.36
CA SER A 296 -21.56 -14.52 8.80
C SER A 296 -21.29 -16.01 9.09
N GLU A 297 -21.87 -16.92 8.30
CA GLU A 297 -21.65 -18.37 8.43
C GLU A 297 -20.20 -18.75 8.11
N VAL A 298 -19.64 -18.18 7.02
CA VAL A 298 -18.28 -18.49 6.60
C VAL A 298 -17.24 -17.85 7.51
N GLU A 299 -17.42 -16.61 7.96
CA GLU A 299 -16.54 -15.93 8.93
C GLU A 299 -16.44 -16.74 10.23
N GLN A 300 -17.58 -17.19 10.74
CA GLN A 300 -17.61 -18.02 11.93
C GLN A 300 -16.88 -19.35 11.72
N TRP A 301 -17.16 -20.05 10.63
CA TRP A 301 -16.53 -21.34 10.37
C TRP A 301 -15.03 -21.21 10.05
N ALA A 302 -14.62 -20.19 9.33
CA ALA A 302 -13.22 -19.92 9.05
C ALA A 302 -12.39 -19.77 10.33
N SER A 303 -12.93 -19.00 11.30
CA SER A 303 -12.27 -18.73 12.59
C SER A 303 -12.33 -19.89 13.58
N THR A 304 -13.11 -20.95 13.32
CA THR A 304 -13.31 -22.09 14.23
C THR A 304 -12.93 -23.40 13.57
N GLY A 305 -13.87 -24.04 12.88
CA GLY A 305 -13.69 -25.39 12.34
C GLY A 305 -12.62 -25.51 11.27
N TYR A 306 -12.47 -24.49 10.41
CA TYR A 306 -11.40 -24.51 9.40
C TYR A 306 -10.04 -24.24 10.03
N ALA A 307 -9.93 -23.26 10.93
CA ALA A 307 -8.71 -23.01 11.69
C ALA A 307 -8.27 -24.23 12.51
N GLU A 308 -9.21 -24.92 13.19
CA GLU A 308 -8.92 -26.16 13.92
C GLU A 308 -8.42 -27.27 12.99
N ALA A 309 -9.06 -27.43 11.83
CA ALA A 309 -8.65 -28.43 10.85
C ALA A 309 -7.23 -28.18 10.32
N LEU A 310 -6.90 -26.94 9.96
CA LEU A 310 -5.55 -26.57 9.51
C LEU A 310 -4.51 -26.81 10.60
N ALA A 311 -4.82 -26.49 11.87
CA ALA A 311 -3.94 -26.73 13.02
C ALA A 311 -3.71 -28.22 13.32
N LYS A 312 -4.67 -29.11 12.98
CA LYS A 312 -4.47 -30.57 13.07
C LYS A 312 -3.49 -31.08 12.00
N GLY A 313 -3.46 -30.46 10.82
CA GLY A 313 -2.60 -30.85 9.69
C GLY A 313 -2.75 -32.35 9.37
N ASP A 314 -1.64 -33.09 9.32
CA ASP A 314 -1.62 -34.51 8.98
C ASP A 314 -2.28 -35.43 10.03
N ARG A 315 -2.71 -34.86 11.17
CA ARG A 315 -3.47 -35.64 12.20
C ARG A 315 -4.97 -35.68 11.95
N LEU A 316 -5.48 -35.03 10.89
CA LEU A 316 -6.87 -35.17 10.49
C LEU A 316 -7.20 -36.62 10.15
N THR A 317 -8.26 -37.16 10.69
CA THR A 317 -8.83 -38.42 10.22
C THR A 317 -9.42 -38.28 8.82
N ALA A 318 -9.61 -39.37 8.10
CA ALA A 318 -10.24 -39.33 6.77
C ALA A 318 -11.64 -38.69 6.81
N ASP A 319 -12.43 -38.98 7.83
CA ASP A 319 -13.77 -38.41 7.97
C ASP A 319 -13.73 -36.91 8.26
N GLU A 320 -12.85 -36.45 9.15
CA GLU A 320 -12.65 -35.01 9.42
C GLU A 320 -12.21 -34.29 8.15
N ARG A 321 -11.22 -34.83 7.41
CA ARG A 321 -10.74 -34.28 6.16
C ARG A 321 -11.85 -34.16 5.11
N ASN A 322 -12.64 -35.21 4.93
CA ASN A 322 -13.78 -35.21 4.01
C ASN A 322 -14.84 -34.18 4.39
N ALA A 323 -15.15 -34.02 5.67
CA ALA A 323 -16.09 -33.01 6.16
C ALA A 323 -15.59 -31.58 5.86
N VAL A 324 -14.28 -31.32 6.00
CA VAL A 324 -13.66 -30.02 5.63
C VAL A 324 -13.72 -29.80 4.12
N ILE A 325 -13.39 -30.80 3.31
CA ILE A 325 -13.47 -30.74 1.84
C ILE A 325 -14.90 -30.40 1.41
N ASP A 326 -15.89 -31.05 1.97
CA ASP A 326 -17.30 -30.80 1.66
C ASP A 326 -17.71 -29.37 1.97
N ARG A 327 -17.26 -28.84 3.09
CA ARG A 327 -17.58 -27.49 3.53
C ARG A 327 -16.84 -26.42 2.72
N LEU A 328 -15.56 -26.63 2.42
CA LEU A 328 -14.80 -25.75 1.50
C LEU A 328 -15.46 -25.73 0.11
N SER A 329 -15.80 -26.89 -0.45
CA SER A 329 -16.49 -26.98 -1.75
C SER A 329 -17.82 -26.22 -1.75
N ARG A 330 -18.59 -26.34 -0.68
CA ARG A 330 -19.88 -25.65 -0.49
C ARG A 330 -19.72 -24.12 -0.51
N TYR A 331 -18.66 -23.58 0.13
CA TYR A 331 -18.47 -22.14 0.25
C TYR A 331 -17.66 -21.52 -0.89
N THR A 332 -16.74 -22.28 -1.49
CA THR A 332 -15.87 -21.76 -2.56
C THR A 332 -16.38 -22.04 -3.97
N GLY A 333 -17.30 -23.00 -4.13
CA GLY A 333 -17.75 -23.49 -5.42
C GLY A 333 -16.70 -24.30 -6.19
N LEU A 334 -15.56 -24.62 -5.56
CA LEU A 334 -14.50 -25.45 -6.15
C LEU A 334 -14.82 -26.95 -6.02
N SER A 335 -14.27 -27.77 -6.90
CA SER A 335 -14.47 -29.22 -6.84
C SER A 335 -13.78 -29.83 -5.62
N LYS A 336 -14.39 -30.86 -5.03
CA LYS A 336 -13.82 -31.60 -3.89
C LYS A 336 -12.43 -32.15 -4.23
N THR A 337 -12.26 -32.69 -5.43
CA THR A 337 -10.96 -33.21 -5.91
C THR A 337 -9.89 -32.11 -5.91
N TYR A 338 -10.23 -30.91 -6.38
CA TYR A 338 -9.27 -29.78 -6.38
C TYR A 338 -8.86 -29.40 -4.96
N ILE A 339 -9.81 -29.29 -4.06
CA ILE A 339 -9.58 -28.95 -2.65
C ILE A 339 -8.71 -30.00 -1.95
N ASP A 340 -8.95 -31.28 -2.24
CA ASP A 340 -8.15 -32.38 -1.70
C ASP A 340 -6.71 -32.35 -2.20
N LEU A 341 -6.51 -32.14 -3.51
CA LEU A 341 -5.18 -31.97 -4.14
C LEU A 341 -4.44 -30.73 -3.63
N ALA A 342 -5.15 -29.66 -3.31
CA ALA A 342 -4.60 -28.45 -2.71
C ALA A 342 -4.30 -28.61 -1.20
N ASN A 343 -4.47 -29.82 -0.65
CA ASN A 343 -4.30 -30.11 0.78
C ASN A 343 -5.06 -29.15 1.69
N LEU A 344 -6.30 -28.82 1.34
CA LEU A 344 -7.22 -27.89 2.01
C LEU A 344 -6.75 -26.41 1.99
N ARG A 345 -5.61 -26.09 1.37
CA ARG A 345 -4.95 -24.79 1.36
C ARG A 345 -4.96 -24.20 -0.03
N ILE A 346 -5.92 -23.32 -0.31
CA ILE A 346 -6.11 -22.71 -1.62
C ILE A 346 -5.68 -21.23 -1.50
N ASP A 347 -4.58 -20.87 -2.11
CA ASP A 347 -4.12 -19.49 -2.16
C ASP A 347 -4.91 -18.65 -3.19
N GLU A 348 -4.71 -17.34 -3.17
CA GLU A 348 -5.44 -16.40 -4.02
C GLU A 348 -5.22 -16.64 -5.52
N PRO A 349 -3.98 -16.80 -6.03
CA PRO A 349 -3.76 -17.04 -7.46
C PRO A 349 -4.44 -18.31 -7.99
N HIS A 350 -4.43 -19.38 -7.18
CA HIS A 350 -5.09 -20.63 -7.54
C HIS A 350 -6.62 -20.52 -7.48
N PHE A 351 -7.17 -19.81 -6.49
CA PHE A 351 -8.61 -19.55 -6.41
C PHE A 351 -9.10 -18.75 -7.61
N SER A 352 -8.44 -17.62 -7.91
CA SER A 352 -8.80 -16.74 -9.04
C SER A 352 -8.72 -17.46 -10.40
N LYS A 353 -7.85 -18.45 -10.51
CA LYS A 353 -7.69 -19.30 -11.70
C LYS A 353 -8.76 -20.37 -11.79
N GLU A 354 -9.05 -21.07 -10.69
CA GLU A 354 -9.88 -22.29 -10.70
C GLU A 354 -11.37 -21.98 -10.72
N LEU A 355 -11.83 -20.93 -10.05
CA LEU A 355 -13.26 -20.65 -9.84
C LEU A 355 -14.09 -20.68 -11.14
N LEU A 356 -13.55 -20.10 -12.21
CA LEU A 356 -14.25 -19.94 -13.50
C LEU A 356 -13.58 -20.71 -14.64
N ARG A 357 -12.74 -21.68 -14.33
CA ARG A 357 -12.01 -22.49 -15.32
C ARG A 357 -12.93 -23.17 -16.33
N ASP A 358 -14.09 -23.68 -15.88
CA ASP A 358 -15.12 -24.28 -16.72
C ASP A 358 -15.68 -23.33 -17.80
N ARG A 359 -15.60 -22.01 -17.54
CA ARG A 359 -16.00 -20.94 -18.47
C ARG A 359 -14.82 -20.39 -19.27
N LYS A 360 -13.61 -20.89 -19.06
CA LYS A 360 -12.35 -20.36 -19.62
C LYS A 360 -12.13 -18.88 -19.26
N LEU A 361 -12.48 -18.52 -18.02
CA LEU A 361 -12.33 -17.18 -17.46
C LEU A 361 -11.46 -17.24 -16.21
N VAL A 362 -10.82 -16.11 -15.89
CA VAL A 362 -10.16 -15.83 -14.62
C VAL A 362 -10.85 -14.68 -13.92
N SER A 363 -10.85 -14.66 -12.59
CA SER A 363 -11.34 -13.52 -11.80
C SER A 363 -10.22 -12.53 -11.52
N GLY A 364 -10.59 -11.26 -11.26
CA GLY A 364 -9.66 -10.21 -10.88
C GLY A 364 -9.18 -10.33 -9.43
N ARG A 365 -7.94 -9.94 -9.17
CA ARG A 365 -7.37 -9.88 -7.82
C ARG A 365 -7.80 -8.60 -7.09
N LEU A 366 -7.77 -7.44 -7.76
CA LEU A 366 -8.22 -6.18 -7.14
C LEU A 366 -9.75 -6.13 -7.01
N ASP A 367 -10.47 -6.73 -7.92
CA ASP A 367 -11.92 -6.86 -7.83
C ASP A 367 -12.35 -8.18 -8.45
N SER A 368 -12.70 -9.12 -7.60
CA SER A 368 -13.02 -10.48 -8.01
C SER A 368 -14.35 -10.63 -8.77
N ARG A 369 -15.14 -9.56 -8.88
CA ARG A 369 -16.31 -9.47 -9.76
C ARG A 369 -15.92 -9.38 -11.25
N PHE A 370 -14.72 -8.83 -11.52
CA PHE A 370 -14.20 -8.67 -12.89
C PHE A 370 -13.68 -9.98 -13.41
N THR A 371 -13.88 -10.21 -14.70
CA THR A 371 -13.43 -11.43 -15.37
C THR A 371 -12.68 -11.10 -16.66
N GLY A 372 -11.76 -11.97 -17.01
CA GLY A 372 -11.05 -11.92 -18.29
C GLY A 372 -10.92 -13.30 -18.92
N THR A 373 -10.78 -13.33 -20.24
CA THR A 373 -10.57 -14.59 -20.99
C THR A 373 -9.23 -15.20 -20.60
N ASP A 374 -9.28 -16.47 -20.20
CA ASP A 374 -8.10 -17.24 -19.85
C ASP A 374 -7.43 -17.80 -21.10
N SER A 375 -6.26 -17.29 -21.44
CA SER A 375 -5.49 -17.76 -22.61
C SER A 375 -4.84 -19.13 -22.40
N SER A 376 -4.74 -19.60 -21.15
CA SER A 376 -4.16 -20.89 -20.78
C SER A 376 -4.99 -21.60 -19.70
N PRO A 377 -6.18 -22.13 -20.04
CA PRO A 377 -7.08 -22.71 -19.03
C PRO A 377 -6.48 -23.89 -18.25
N LEU A 378 -5.47 -24.57 -18.78
CA LEU A 378 -4.76 -25.66 -18.10
C LEU A 378 -3.62 -25.17 -17.18
N GLY A 379 -3.25 -23.89 -17.23
CA GLY A 379 -2.22 -23.33 -16.36
C GLY A 379 -2.65 -23.30 -14.89
N GLU A 380 -1.69 -23.16 -14.00
CA GLU A 380 -1.90 -23.14 -12.53
C GLU A 380 -2.35 -21.76 -12.02
N THR A 381 -1.83 -20.69 -12.63
CA THR A 381 -2.10 -19.31 -12.21
C THR A 381 -2.67 -18.47 -13.34
N THR A 382 -3.20 -17.29 -13.02
CA THR A 382 -3.72 -16.33 -13.99
C THR A 382 -2.57 -15.69 -14.78
N GLY A 383 -2.74 -15.49 -16.10
CA GLY A 383 -1.74 -14.79 -16.93
C GLY A 383 -1.78 -13.26 -16.77
N PHE A 384 -2.86 -12.73 -16.22
CA PHE A 384 -3.05 -11.29 -15.96
C PHE A 384 -4.20 -11.08 -14.97
N ASP A 385 -4.29 -9.86 -14.42
CA ASP A 385 -5.40 -9.44 -13.57
C ASP A 385 -6.42 -8.63 -14.40
N PRO A 386 -7.65 -9.15 -14.62
CA PRO A 386 -8.70 -8.43 -15.36
C PRO A 386 -9.08 -7.09 -14.72
N SER A 387 -9.06 -6.99 -13.40
CA SER A 387 -9.39 -5.76 -12.69
C SER A 387 -8.33 -4.68 -12.92
N MET A 388 -7.03 -5.03 -12.88
CA MET A 388 -5.95 -4.12 -13.24
C MET A 388 -6.03 -3.70 -14.70
N SER A 389 -6.35 -4.63 -15.60
CA SER A 389 -6.51 -4.35 -17.04
C SER A 389 -7.64 -3.36 -17.31
N ALA A 390 -8.69 -3.37 -16.50
CA ALA A 390 -9.83 -2.46 -16.64
C ALA A 390 -9.49 -1.01 -16.25
N ILE A 391 -8.60 -0.80 -15.30
CA ILE A 391 -8.32 0.53 -14.73
C ILE A 391 -7.07 1.19 -15.31
N ARG A 392 -6.02 0.41 -15.60
CA ARG A 392 -4.70 0.98 -15.96
C ARG A 392 -4.75 1.86 -17.22
N PRO A 393 -5.32 1.46 -18.36
CA PRO A 393 -5.34 2.31 -19.55
C PRO A 393 -6.10 3.63 -19.37
N PRO A 394 -7.35 3.67 -18.83
CA PRO A 394 -8.07 4.94 -18.68
C PRO A 394 -7.38 5.88 -17.69
N TYR A 395 -6.85 5.39 -16.56
CA TYR A 395 -6.14 6.24 -15.60
C TYR A 395 -4.83 6.77 -16.16
N THR A 396 -4.05 5.94 -16.87
CA THR A 396 -2.81 6.37 -17.51
C THR A 396 -3.07 7.48 -18.54
N ALA A 397 -4.05 7.29 -19.42
CA ALA A 397 -4.36 8.26 -20.46
C ALA A 397 -4.87 9.58 -19.86
N MET A 398 -5.82 9.50 -18.93
CA MET A 398 -6.43 10.69 -18.34
C MET A 398 -5.48 11.46 -17.44
N PHE A 399 -4.62 10.77 -16.68
CA PHE A 399 -3.60 11.46 -15.88
C PHE A 399 -2.62 12.24 -16.77
N ASN A 400 -2.03 11.59 -17.78
CA ASN A 400 -1.06 12.23 -18.66
C ASN A 400 -1.67 13.42 -19.41
N GLN A 401 -2.93 13.34 -19.82
CA GLN A 401 -3.64 14.48 -20.41
C GLN A 401 -3.82 15.58 -19.36
N TYR A 402 -4.40 15.27 -18.21
CA TYR A 402 -4.77 16.22 -17.17
C TYR A 402 -3.57 17.02 -16.63
N VAL A 403 -2.50 16.31 -16.28
CA VAL A 403 -1.31 16.94 -15.70
C VAL A 403 -0.64 17.93 -16.65
N ARG A 404 -0.69 17.66 -17.96
CA ARG A 404 -0.06 18.52 -18.99
C ARG A 404 -0.98 19.65 -19.47
N THR A 405 -2.28 19.37 -19.66
CA THR A 405 -3.21 20.34 -20.30
C THR A 405 -3.94 21.22 -19.31
N GLU A 406 -4.36 20.68 -18.17
CA GLU A 406 -5.11 21.44 -17.18
C GLU A 406 -4.20 21.93 -16.04
N LEU A 407 -3.34 21.09 -15.48
CA LEU A 407 -2.41 21.51 -14.42
C LEU A 407 -1.14 22.22 -14.96
N GLY A 408 -0.90 22.18 -16.26
CA GLY A 408 0.21 22.87 -16.92
C GLY A 408 1.61 22.32 -16.58
N TYR A 409 1.71 21.21 -15.85
CA TYR A 409 2.99 20.58 -15.51
C TYR A 409 3.48 19.72 -16.68
N LYS A 410 4.50 20.19 -17.37
CA LYS A 410 5.06 19.55 -18.58
C LYS A 410 6.38 18.85 -18.21
N SER A 411 6.42 17.55 -18.39
CA SER A 411 7.61 16.72 -18.20
C SER A 411 7.67 15.66 -19.30
N ASP A 412 8.86 15.37 -19.81
CA ASP A 412 9.11 14.26 -20.74
C ASP A 412 9.56 12.98 -19.99
N GLN A 413 9.69 13.06 -18.65
CA GLN A 413 9.86 11.89 -17.82
C GLN A 413 8.62 10.99 -17.91
N GLU A 414 8.85 9.68 -17.89
CA GLU A 414 7.77 8.71 -17.73
C GLU A 414 7.14 8.85 -16.35
N TYR A 415 5.80 8.93 -16.32
CA TYR A 415 5.03 8.88 -15.09
C TYR A 415 4.83 7.41 -14.69
N TYR A 416 5.53 6.96 -13.66
CA TYR A 416 5.41 5.60 -13.15
C TYR A 416 4.10 5.42 -12.36
N ILE A 417 3.05 5.07 -13.08
CA ILE A 417 1.71 4.92 -12.49
C ILE A 417 1.65 3.75 -11.49
N LEU A 418 2.30 2.62 -11.85
CA LEU A 418 2.48 1.45 -11.00
C LEU A 418 3.68 0.64 -11.52
N GLY A 419 4.71 0.50 -10.67
CA GLY A 419 5.99 -0.08 -11.08
C GLY A 419 6.80 0.87 -11.97
N GLY A 420 7.95 0.43 -12.46
CA GLY A 420 8.83 1.19 -13.37
C GLY A 420 9.98 1.90 -12.67
N GLY A 421 9.81 2.38 -11.44
CA GLY A 421 10.86 3.07 -10.68
C GLY A 421 11.87 2.14 -10.02
N PHE A 422 11.48 0.91 -9.75
CA PHE A 422 12.30 -0.13 -9.13
C PHE A 422 11.66 -1.51 -9.34
N ARG A 423 12.41 -2.58 -9.08
CA ARG A 423 11.85 -3.94 -9.07
C ARG A 423 11.31 -4.24 -7.67
N PHE A 424 10.21 -4.96 -7.59
CA PHE A 424 9.56 -5.32 -6.30
C PHE A 424 10.52 -6.01 -5.31
N GLN A 425 11.43 -6.86 -5.82
CA GLN A 425 12.45 -7.52 -5.00
C GLN A 425 13.52 -6.58 -4.45
N ASP A 426 13.64 -5.36 -4.97
CA ASP A 426 14.59 -4.36 -4.45
C ASP A 426 14.02 -3.60 -3.24
N TRP A 427 12.74 -3.83 -2.91
CA TRP A 427 12.08 -3.22 -1.77
C TRP A 427 12.55 -3.87 -0.45
N ASN A 428 13.04 -3.04 0.46
CA ASN A 428 13.43 -3.47 1.80
C ASN A 428 12.18 -3.60 2.70
N TRP A 429 11.74 -4.82 2.91
CA TRP A 429 10.59 -5.11 3.79
C TRP A 429 10.92 -4.99 5.28
N GLY A 430 12.20 -4.75 5.61
CA GLY A 430 12.70 -4.57 6.98
C GLY A 430 12.99 -5.89 7.69
N PRO A 431 13.70 -5.82 8.82
CA PRO A 431 13.88 -6.94 9.73
C PRO A 431 12.60 -7.11 10.55
N ALA A 432 11.64 -7.85 10.03
CA ALA A 432 10.43 -8.15 10.78
C ALA A 432 10.77 -9.10 11.94
N VAL A 433 10.47 -8.70 13.16
CA VAL A 433 10.63 -9.54 14.37
C VAL A 433 9.78 -10.81 14.23
N THR A 434 8.64 -10.72 13.59
CA THR A 434 7.71 -11.82 13.31
C THR A 434 7.97 -12.54 11.98
N GLY A 435 8.91 -12.07 11.15
CA GLY A 435 9.14 -12.57 9.79
C GLY A 435 8.31 -11.87 8.71
N PHE A 436 7.33 -11.03 9.09
CA PHE A 436 6.46 -10.28 8.17
C PHE A 436 6.45 -8.80 8.53
N PRO A 437 6.40 -7.88 7.53
CA PRO A 437 6.21 -6.45 7.78
C PRO A 437 4.90 -6.21 8.55
N ASP A 438 4.99 -5.39 9.59
CA ASP A 438 3.84 -5.00 10.42
C ASP A 438 3.96 -3.53 10.85
N THR A 439 2.90 -2.77 10.67
CA THR A 439 2.78 -1.37 11.11
C THR A 439 1.57 -1.14 12.02
N ALA A 440 0.87 -2.20 12.41
CA ALA A 440 -0.27 -2.12 13.34
C ALA A 440 0.18 -1.60 14.71
N GLU A 441 1.38 -1.98 15.16
CA GLU A 441 1.96 -1.47 16.40
C GLU A 441 2.21 0.06 16.32
N ALA A 442 2.75 0.55 15.21
CA ALA A 442 2.96 2.00 15.02
C ALA A 442 1.64 2.79 15.05
N LEU A 443 0.57 2.23 14.50
CA LEU A 443 -0.77 2.83 14.57
C LEU A 443 -1.32 2.80 16.00
N ARG A 444 -1.13 1.72 16.75
CA ARG A 444 -1.48 1.65 18.18
C ARG A 444 -0.73 2.70 18.99
N ASP A 445 0.59 2.82 18.78
CA ASP A 445 1.41 3.83 19.45
C ASP A 445 0.93 5.27 19.16
N ALA A 446 0.44 5.52 17.95
CA ALA A 446 -0.17 6.79 17.61
C ALA A 446 -1.46 7.06 18.41
N PHE A 447 -2.30 6.04 18.64
CA PHE A 447 -3.47 6.15 19.54
C PHE A 447 -3.08 6.40 20.99
N ASP A 448 -2.03 5.76 21.48
CA ASP A 448 -1.54 5.93 22.86
C ASP A 448 -1.02 7.34 23.11
N LYS A 449 -0.36 7.95 22.11
CA LYS A 449 0.24 9.28 22.17
C LYS A 449 -0.71 10.41 21.77
N ASN A 450 -1.76 10.10 21.00
CA ASN A 450 -2.77 11.07 20.53
C ASN A 450 -4.19 10.55 20.78
N PRO A 451 -4.75 10.78 21.95
CA PRO A 451 -6.08 10.28 22.34
C PRO A 451 -7.24 10.90 21.55
N PHE A 452 -6.99 11.95 20.79
CA PHE A 452 -7.97 12.62 19.93
C PHE A 452 -8.04 12.07 18.52
N MET A 453 -7.06 11.25 18.14
CA MET A 453 -7.00 10.66 16.79
C MET A 453 -8.19 9.74 16.54
N LYS A 454 -8.75 9.84 15.34
CA LYS A 454 -9.81 8.94 14.86
C LYS A 454 -9.28 8.10 13.70
N LEU A 455 -9.84 6.90 13.55
CA LEU A 455 -9.50 5.97 12.49
C LEU A 455 -10.75 5.60 11.70
N PHE A 456 -10.67 5.70 10.38
CA PHE A 456 -11.65 5.13 9.45
C PHE A 456 -10.98 4.02 8.64
N VAL A 457 -11.67 2.89 8.49
CA VAL A 457 -11.19 1.77 7.67
C VAL A 457 -12.29 1.36 6.70
N GLY A 458 -12.01 1.48 5.40
CA GLY A 458 -12.89 1.10 4.30
C GLY A 458 -12.41 -0.17 3.62
N SER A 459 -13.30 -1.17 3.45
CA SER A 459 -12.98 -2.45 2.83
C SER A 459 -14.02 -2.88 1.80
N GLY A 460 -13.56 -3.42 0.67
CA GLY A 460 -14.42 -4.04 -0.34
C GLY A 460 -14.63 -5.53 -0.07
N PHE A 461 -15.86 -6.01 -0.23
CA PHE A 461 -16.17 -7.45 -0.03
C PHE A 461 -15.58 -8.37 -1.10
N PHE A 462 -15.18 -7.82 -2.24
CA PHE A 462 -14.65 -8.54 -3.40
C PHE A 462 -13.16 -8.29 -3.62
N ASP A 463 -12.47 -7.75 -2.61
CA ASP A 463 -11.05 -7.47 -2.63
C ASP A 463 -10.23 -8.72 -2.29
N LEU A 464 -9.53 -9.29 -3.27
CA LEU A 464 -8.61 -10.41 -3.08
C LEU A 464 -7.15 -9.95 -2.88
N ALA A 465 -6.88 -8.65 -2.98
CA ALA A 465 -5.57 -8.09 -2.67
C ALA A 465 -5.40 -7.82 -1.16
N CYS A 466 -6.46 -7.28 -0.52
CA CYS A 466 -6.51 -7.00 0.92
C CYS A 466 -7.90 -7.40 1.45
N PRO A 467 -8.14 -8.70 1.71
CA PRO A 467 -9.47 -9.16 2.08
C PRO A 467 -9.96 -8.53 3.38
N TYR A 468 -11.22 -8.13 3.39
CA TYR A 468 -11.83 -7.40 4.52
C TYR A 468 -11.70 -8.14 5.86
N PHE A 469 -11.73 -9.47 5.84
CA PHE A 469 -11.63 -10.27 7.06
C PHE A 469 -10.21 -10.30 7.63
N ALA A 470 -9.18 -10.20 6.80
CA ALA A 470 -7.80 -9.98 7.23
C ALA A 470 -7.61 -8.62 7.91
N THR A 471 -8.26 -7.58 7.37
CA THR A 471 -8.31 -6.26 8.00
C THR A 471 -8.99 -6.30 9.37
N GLN A 472 -10.14 -6.97 9.49
CA GLN A 472 -10.83 -7.16 10.78
C GLN A 472 -9.96 -7.91 11.78
N TYR A 473 -9.30 -8.98 11.33
CA TYR A 473 -8.39 -9.76 12.19
C TYR A 473 -7.30 -8.87 12.76
N THR A 474 -6.61 -8.10 11.91
CA THR A 474 -5.54 -7.20 12.34
C THR A 474 -6.04 -6.17 13.36
N LEU A 475 -7.16 -5.50 13.08
CA LEU A 475 -7.72 -4.50 13.99
C LEU A 475 -8.11 -5.10 15.37
N ASN A 476 -8.62 -6.32 15.37
CA ASN A 476 -8.98 -7.03 16.60
C ASN A 476 -7.77 -7.52 17.41
N HIS A 477 -6.57 -7.55 16.79
CA HIS A 477 -5.32 -7.99 17.43
C HIS A 477 -4.36 -6.83 17.74
N MET A 478 -4.75 -5.59 17.50
CA MET A 478 -3.92 -4.41 17.83
C MET A 478 -3.80 -4.15 19.34
N GLY A 479 -4.62 -4.77 20.18
CA GLY A 479 -4.61 -4.53 21.63
C GLY A 479 -5.14 -3.16 22.04
N LEU A 480 -6.05 -2.59 21.26
CA LEU A 480 -6.69 -1.31 21.56
C LEU A 480 -7.57 -1.40 22.82
N THR A 481 -7.56 -0.35 23.62
CA THR A 481 -8.49 -0.20 24.76
C THR A 481 -9.92 -0.01 24.26
N ALA A 482 -10.92 -0.24 25.14
CA ALA A 482 -12.33 -0.02 24.81
C ALA A 482 -12.59 1.45 24.36
N GLN A 483 -11.88 2.41 24.90
CA GLN A 483 -11.98 3.82 24.52
C GLN A 483 -11.39 4.06 23.10
N GLN A 484 -10.24 3.47 22.79
CA GLN A 484 -9.62 3.57 21.46
C GLN A 484 -10.49 2.91 20.39
N HIS A 485 -11.12 1.77 20.70
CA HIS A 485 -12.09 1.12 19.81
C HIS A 485 -13.26 2.05 19.42
N GLN A 486 -13.73 2.91 20.31
CA GLN A 486 -14.77 3.92 20.00
C GLN A 486 -14.30 4.98 19.01
N SER A 487 -13.00 5.10 18.79
CA SER A 487 -12.41 6.03 17.81
C SER A 487 -12.25 5.39 16.43
N VAL A 488 -12.60 4.09 16.27
CA VAL A 488 -12.50 3.35 15.01
C VAL A 488 -13.87 3.27 14.34
N SER A 489 -13.94 3.67 13.08
CA SER A 489 -15.13 3.55 12.22
C SER A 489 -14.84 2.61 11.06
N LEU A 490 -15.75 1.72 10.73
CA LEU A 490 -15.60 0.73 9.66
C LEU A 490 -16.63 0.98 8.57
N GLY A 491 -16.20 0.96 7.31
CA GLY A 491 -17.05 1.01 6.12
C GLY A 491 -16.85 -0.25 5.25
N TYR A 492 -17.95 -0.88 4.82
CA TYR A 492 -17.91 -2.05 3.94
C TYR A 492 -18.67 -1.79 2.66
N TYR A 493 -18.05 -2.14 1.52
CA TYR A 493 -18.56 -1.79 0.20
C TYR A 493 -18.75 -3.01 -0.69
N GLY A 494 -19.82 -3.03 -1.48
CA GLY A 494 -20.12 -4.07 -2.46
C GLY A 494 -19.24 -4.00 -3.71
N ALA A 495 -17.93 -3.80 -3.53
CA ALA A 495 -16.93 -3.62 -4.57
C ALA A 495 -15.61 -4.31 -4.15
N GLY A 496 -14.58 -4.20 -4.98
CA GLY A 496 -13.23 -4.70 -4.68
C GLY A 496 -12.33 -3.68 -4.01
N HIS A 497 -11.03 -3.78 -4.31
CA HIS A 497 -9.92 -3.01 -3.74
C HIS A 497 -10.08 -1.49 -3.93
N MET A 498 -10.37 -1.08 -5.15
CA MET A 498 -10.70 0.31 -5.49
C MET A 498 -12.22 0.48 -5.46
N MET A 499 -12.85 0.41 -4.26
CA MET A 499 -14.31 0.46 -4.14
C MET A 499 -14.94 1.69 -4.80
N TYR A 500 -14.19 2.75 -4.91
CA TYR A 500 -14.60 4.04 -5.47
C TYR A 500 -14.72 4.07 -7.00
N ILE A 501 -14.29 3.03 -7.73
CA ILE A 501 -14.55 2.96 -9.19
C ILE A 501 -15.99 2.55 -9.50
N ARG A 502 -16.73 2.02 -8.51
CA ARG A 502 -18.16 1.74 -8.58
C ARG A 502 -18.92 2.95 -8.07
N ASP A 503 -19.80 3.53 -8.90
CA ASP A 503 -20.50 4.80 -8.60
C ASP A 503 -21.28 4.76 -7.27
N GLU A 504 -22.01 3.68 -6.97
CA GLU A 504 -22.74 3.53 -5.71
C GLU A 504 -21.78 3.52 -4.49
N SER A 505 -20.68 2.78 -4.59
CA SER A 505 -19.70 2.69 -3.51
C SER A 505 -18.92 4.00 -3.32
N LEU A 506 -18.64 4.74 -4.41
CA LEU A 506 -18.03 6.07 -4.35
C LEU A 506 -18.92 7.05 -3.60
N GLY A 507 -20.23 7.06 -3.91
CA GLY A 507 -21.22 7.91 -3.23
C GLY A 507 -21.35 7.58 -1.73
N GLN A 508 -21.32 6.29 -1.38
CA GLN A 508 -21.36 5.86 0.01
C GLN A 508 -20.06 6.23 0.73
N LEU A 509 -18.89 5.98 0.13
CA LEU A 509 -17.58 6.36 0.69
C LEU A 509 -17.52 7.86 0.99
N LYS A 510 -18.01 8.72 0.08
CA LYS A 510 -18.07 10.17 0.32
C LYS A 510 -18.90 10.52 1.56
N LYS A 511 -20.05 9.87 1.77
CA LYS A 511 -20.90 10.09 2.95
C LYS A 511 -20.19 9.66 4.23
N ASP A 512 -19.59 8.47 4.23
CA ASP A 512 -18.91 7.90 5.39
C ASP A 512 -17.71 8.78 5.81
N ILE A 513 -16.90 9.19 4.84
CA ILE A 513 -15.75 10.08 5.08
C ILE A 513 -16.21 11.47 5.56
N SER A 514 -17.30 12.00 5.01
CA SER A 514 -17.84 13.28 5.46
C SER A 514 -18.29 13.24 6.92
N ALA A 515 -18.94 12.16 7.32
CA ALA A 515 -19.34 11.93 8.72
C ALA A 515 -18.11 11.74 9.63
N PHE A 516 -17.13 10.95 9.18
CA PHE A 516 -15.88 10.70 9.89
C PHE A 516 -15.10 12.00 10.13
N MET A 517 -14.82 12.78 9.09
CA MET A 517 -14.08 14.04 9.23
C MET A 517 -14.80 15.04 10.15
N SER A 518 -16.12 15.16 10.01
CA SER A 518 -16.92 16.00 10.90
C SER A 518 -16.85 15.57 12.36
N GLY A 519 -16.75 14.26 12.63
CA GLY A 519 -16.56 13.69 13.96
C GLY A 519 -15.16 13.93 14.52
N ALA A 520 -14.14 13.85 13.66
CA ALA A 520 -12.74 14.04 14.05
C ALA A 520 -12.34 15.52 14.28
N LEU A 521 -13.19 16.45 13.91
CA LEU A 521 -12.99 17.89 14.10
C LEU A 521 -13.72 18.45 15.34
N LYS A 522 -14.49 17.62 16.04
CA LYS A 522 -15.18 17.96 17.29
C LYS A 522 -14.30 17.69 18.49
#